data_e36a82f31b1cd7e141dc4c97e3d40eaa
#
_entry.id   e36a82f31b1cd7e141dc4c97e3d40eaa
#
_cell.length_a   1.000
_cell.length_b   1.000
_cell.length_c   1.000
_cell.angle_alpha   90.00
_cell.angle_beta   90.00
_cell.angle_gamma   90.00
#
_symmetry.space_group_name_H-M   'P 1'
#
loop_
_entity.id
_entity.type
_entity.pdbx_description
1 polymer ?
#
loop_
_entity_poly.entity_id
_entity_poly.type
_entity_poly.pdbx_seq_one_letter_code
_entity_poly.pdbx_strand_id
1 'polypeptide(L)'
;MVVVSIQKYKGVWVFTFILGVMGYLYYSYAMNRHTPAHQTTSLSQFERITSYAQLQQVLSKNPNSLAMLDLYADWCVACKEFETHTFSDVAVQKAFADVLLLQVDMTKNSEANRELMQKLHVIGLPTLIFFNQQGQEIEGSRITGFMQASPFVDWLQKMKSIQPISQ
;
A
#
# COMPACT_ATOMS: atom_id res chain seq x y z
N MET A 1 23.38 -57.48 43.64
CA MET A 1 24.36 -57.02 42.70
C MET A 1 23.64 -56.52 41.45
N VAL A 2 22.84 -55.41 41.54
CA VAL A 2 22.11 -54.81 40.42
C VAL A 2 21.96 -53.28 40.68
N VAL A 3 23.07 -52.56 40.76
CA VAL A 3 22.99 -51.10 41.01
C VAL A 3 23.82 -50.28 39.99
N VAL A 4 24.46 -50.90 39.00
CA VAL A 4 25.43 -50.20 38.13
C VAL A 4 24.84 -49.75 36.79
N SER A 5 23.55 -50.04 36.46
CA SER A 5 23.06 -49.80 35.08
C SER A 5 22.19 -48.53 34.90
N ILE A 6 21.84 -47.82 35.95
CA ILE A 6 20.90 -46.66 35.83
C ILE A 6 21.60 -45.36 35.46
N GLN A 7 22.92 -45.25 35.68
CA GLN A 7 23.64 -44.01 35.45
C GLN A 7 24.01 -43.74 33.96
N LYS A 8 24.02 -44.81 33.14
CA LYS A 8 24.38 -44.71 31.70
C LYS A 8 23.27 -44.15 30.82
N TYR A 9 22.03 -44.16 31.24
CA TYR A 9 20.87 -43.73 30.46
C TYR A 9 20.43 -42.29 30.71
N LYS A 10 20.87 -41.65 31.79
CA LYS A 10 20.50 -40.26 32.12
C LYS A 10 21.02 -39.27 31.06
N GLY A 11 22.20 -39.52 30.49
CA GLY A 11 22.76 -38.67 29.43
C GLY A 11 22.02 -38.76 28.08
N VAL A 12 21.56 -39.96 27.74
CA VAL A 12 20.83 -40.20 26.48
C VAL A 12 19.47 -39.52 26.49
N TRP A 13 18.73 -39.59 27.61
CA TRP A 13 17.42 -38.93 27.77
C TRP A 13 17.51 -37.39 27.71
N VAL A 14 18.57 -36.81 28.29
CA VAL A 14 18.81 -35.38 28.23
C VAL A 14 19.13 -34.95 26.81
N PHE A 15 19.94 -35.74 26.10
CA PHE A 15 20.31 -35.43 24.69
C PHE A 15 19.10 -35.50 23.75
N THR A 16 18.25 -36.53 23.91
CA THR A 16 17.03 -36.66 23.08
C THR A 16 16.03 -35.55 23.38
N PHE A 17 15.93 -35.12 24.64
CA PHE A 17 15.06 -33.99 25.00
C PHE A 17 15.55 -32.67 24.44
N ILE A 18 16.86 -32.39 24.50
CA ILE A 18 17.45 -31.17 23.92
C ILE A 18 17.27 -31.15 22.40
N LEU A 19 17.49 -32.27 21.71
CA LEU A 19 17.26 -32.33 20.24
C LEU A 19 15.78 -32.13 19.90
N GLY A 20 14.86 -32.66 20.70
CA GLY A 20 13.41 -32.44 20.51
C GLY A 20 13.01 -30.98 20.69
N VAL A 21 13.54 -30.31 21.73
CA VAL A 21 13.27 -28.88 21.99
C VAL A 21 13.89 -28.02 20.89
N MET A 22 15.13 -28.31 20.45
CA MET A 22 15.76 -27.57 19.35
C MET A 22 15.01 -27.78 18.04
N GLY A 23 14.54 -29.00 17.75
CA GLY A 23 13.72 -29.30 16.58
C GLY A 23 12.39 -28.56 16.62
N TYR A 24 11.73 -28.52 17.79
CA TYR A 24 10.47 -27.77 17.97
C TYR A 24 10.69 -26.25 17.80
N LEU A 25 11.74 -25.69 18.39
CA LEU A 25 12.08 -24.27 18.24
C LEU A 25 12.43 -23.93 16.79
N TYR A 26 13.18 -24.80 16.09
CA TYR A 26 13.46 -24.60 14.67
C TYR A 26 12.21 -24.71 13.82
N TYR A 27 11.32 -25.67 14.10
CA TYR A 27 10.05 -25.83 13.42
C TYR A 27 9.14 -24.61 13.63
N SER A 28 8.99 -24.15 14.87
CA SER A 28 8.18 -22.97 15.18
C SER A 28 8.77 -21.68 14.58
N TYR A 29 10.09 -21.55 14.52
CA TYR A 29 10.78 -20.46 13.86
C TYR A 29 10.61 -20.51 12.33
N ALA A 30 10.71 -21.69 11.72
CA ALA A 30 10.50 -21.88 10.28
C ALA A 30 9.03 -21.65 9.89
N MET A 31 8.08 -22.13 10.69
CA MET A 31 6.63 -21.89 10.46
C MET A 31 6.26 -20.42 10.63
N ASN A 32 6.88 -19.72 11.56
CA ASN A 32 6.62 -18.28 11.77
C ASN A 32 7.23 -17.39 10.65
N ARG A 33 8.13 -17.92 9.82
CA ARG A 33 8.62 -17.22 8.62
C ARG A 33 7.65 -17.27 7.43
N HIS A 34 6.66 -18.16 7.47
CA HIS A 34 5.70 -18.35 6.39
C HIS A 34 4.31 -17.80 6.68
N THR A 35 4.12 -17.03 7.76
CA THR A 35 2.96 -16.17 7.82
C THR A 35 3.19 -15.07 6.77
N PRO A 36 2.48 -15.08 5.64
CA PRO A 36 2.41 -13.86 4.86
C PRO A 36 1.84 -12.83 5.83
N ALA A 37 2.61 -11.81 6.15
CA ALA A 37 2.06 -10.62 6.76
C ALA A 37 0.88 -10.24 5.86
N HIS A 38 -0.32 -10.45 6.35
CA HIS A 38 -1.53 -9.91 5.73
C HIS A 38 -1.30 -8.41 5.79
N GLN A 39 -0.78 -7.88 4.68
CA GLN A 39 -0.38 -6.50 4.55
C GLN A 39 -1.65 -5.64 4.55
N THR A 40 -2.09 -5.27 5.74
CA THR A 40 -2.99 -4.13 5.96
C THR A 40 -2.27 -2.80 5.63
N THR A 41 -1.17 -2.87 4.85
CA THR A 41 -0.21 -1.78 4.69
C THR A 41 -0.51 -0.88 3.47
N SER A 42 -1.40 -1.29 2.57
CA SER A 42 -1.62 -0.54 1.34
C SER A 42 -2.28 0.82 1.54
N LEU A 43 -3.16 0.96 2.52
CA LEU A 43 -3.84 2.23 2.80
C LEU A 43 -3.07 3.16 3.75
N SER A 44 -2.13 2.64 4.54
CA SER A 44 -1.31 3.46 5.43
C SER A 44 -0.29 4.35 4.71
N GLN A 45 -0.08 4.12 3.42
CA GLN A 45 0.85 4.92 2.59
C GLN A 45 0.20 6.21 2.06
N PHE A 46 -1.14 6.31 2.06
CA PHE A 46 -1.85 7.47 1.56
C PHE A 46 -1.96 8.56 2.63
N GLU A 47 -1.48 9.76 2.32
CA GLU A 47 -1.76 10.95 3.11
C GLU A 47 -3.22 11.39 2.87
N ARG A 48 -4.00 11.48 3.94
CA ARG A 48 -5.39 11.89 3.85
C ARG A 48 -5.52 13.40 3.81
N ILE A 49 -6.22 13.89 2.81
CA ILE A 49 -6.58 15.30 2.68
C ILE A 49 -8.11 15.46 2.71
N THR A 50 -8.58 16.62 3.11
CA THR A 50 -10.02 16.87 3.34
C THR A 50 -10.59 18.05 2.55
N SER A 51 -9.73 18.80 1.85
CA SER A 51 -10.16 20.00 1.10
C SER A 51 -9.22 20.29 -0.07
N TYR A 52 -9.73 21.08 -1.02
CA TYR A 52 -8.92 21.57 -2.13
C TYR A 52 -7.74 22.45 -1.67
N ALA A 53 -7.95 23.28 -0.64
CA ALA A 53 -6.87 24.09 -0.08
C ALA A 53 -5.74 23.23 0.51
N GLN A 54 -6.09 22.13 1.19
CA GLN A 54 -5.11 21.19 1.72
C GLN A 54 -4.37 20.48 0.58
N LEU A 55 -5.06 20.08 -0.49
CA LEU A 55 -4.41 19.52 -1.68
C LEU A 55 -3.32 20.46 -2.21
N GLN A 56 -3.67 21.73 -2.45
CA GLN A 56 -2.71 22.71 -2.96
C GLN A 56 -1.52 22.91 -1.99
N GLN A 57 -1.79 22.92 -0.69
CA GLN A 57 -0.74 23.05 0.33
C GLN A 57 0.21 21.85 0.31
N VAL A 58 -0.31 20.62 0.20
CA VAL A 58 0.52 19.42 0.19
C VAL A 58 1.35 19.34 -1.08
N LEU A 59 0.76 19.63 -2.25
CA LEU A 59 1.49 19.67 -3.52
C LEU A 59 2.62 20.71 -3.48
N SER A 60 2.36 21.91 -2.96
CA SER A 60 3.37 22.99 -2.87
C SER A 60 4.53 22.67 -1.91
N LYS A 61 4.29 21.86 -0.89
CA LYS A 61 5.33 21.40 0.07
C LYS A 61 6.18 20.24 -0.44
N ASN A 62 5.73 19.56 -1.49
CA ASN A 62 6.41 18.43 -2.08
C ASN A 62 6.77 18.70 -3.57
N PRO A 63 7.53 19.78 -3.84
CA PRO A 63 7.99 20.05 -5.18
C PRO A 63 8.89 18.91 -5.65
N ASN A 64 8.91 18.66 -6.95
CA ASN A 64 9.70 17.60 -7.58
C ASN A 64 9.18 16.16 -7.36
N SER A 65 7.97 15.98 -6.83
CA SER A 65 7.32 14.69 -6.68
C SER A 65 6.17 14.52 -7.68
N LEU A 66 6.10 13.35 -8.33
CA LEU A 66 4.85 12.91 -8.95
C LEU A 66 3.85 12.65 -7.84
N ALA A 67 2.66 13.25 -7.90
CA ALA A 67 1.61 12.99 -6.93
C ALA A 67 0.41 12.29 -7.60
N MET A 68 -0.23 11.40 -6.86
CA MET A 68 -1.48 10.74 -7.22
C MET A 68 -2.52 11.02 -6.14
N LEU A 69 -3.67 11.54 -6.54
CA LEU A 69 -4.83 11.75 -5.70
C LEU A 69 -5.89 10.70 -6.01
N ASP A 70 -6.28 9.91 -5.01
CA ASP A 70 -7.38 8.96 -5.06
C ASP A 70 -8.63 9.56 -4.37
N LEU A 71 -9.70 9.70 -5.15
CA LEU A 71 -11.02 10.06 -4.63
C LEU A 71 -11.86 8.78 -4.53
N TYR A 72 -12.19 8.39 -3.30
CA TYR A 72 -12.92 7.17 -2.99
C TYR A 72 -14.10 7.42 -2.06
N ALA A 73 -14.97 6.41 -1.91
CA ALA A 73 -16.01 6.38 -0.88
C ALA A 73 -16.26 4.95 -0.39
N ASP A 74 -16.70 4.79 0.85
CA ASP A 74 -16.97 3.48 1.45
C ASP A 74 -18.09 2.69 0.75
N TRP A 75 -19.03 3.38 0.16
CA TRP A 75 -20.14 2.78 -0.62
C TRP A 75 -19.77 2.49 -2.09
N CYS A 76 -18.58 2.88 -2.55
CA CYS A 76 -18.14 2.75 -3.93
C CYS A 76 -17.51 1.36 -4.15
N VAL A 77 -18.22 0.46 -4.83
CA VAL A 77 -17.75 -0.92 -5.11
C VAL A 77 -16.43 -0.93 -5.89
N ALA A 78 -16.33 -0.15 -6.97
CA ALA A 78 -15.13 -0.08 -7.78
C ALA A 78 -13.91 0.52 -7.03
N CYS A 79 -14.15 1.38 -6.02
CA CYS A 79 -13.08 1.85 -5.14
C CYS A 79 -12.53 0.70 -4.29
N LYS A 80 -13.40 -0.15 -3.76
CA LYS A 80 -12.98 -1.34 -3.00
C LYS A 80 -12.23 -2.36 -3.87
N GLU A 81 -12.64 -2.50 -5.14
CA GLU A 81 -11.89 -3.31 -6.10
C GLU A 81 -10.48 -2.76 -6.35
N PHE A 82 -10.31 -1.43 -6.43
CA PHE A 82 -8.99 -0.80 -6.50
C PHE A 82 -8.14 -1.13 -5.28
N GLU A 83 -8.68 -1.00 -4.08
CA GLU A 83 -7.98 -1.32 -2.83
C GLU A 83 -7.54 -2.78 -2.78
N THR A 84 -8.45 -3.71 -3.12
CA THR A 84 -8.24 -5.15 -2.93
C THR A 84 -7.48 -5.83 -4.06
N HIS A 85 -7.58 -5.34 -5.30
CA HIS A 85 -7.03 -6.02 -6.48
C HIS A 85 -5.91 -5.23 -7.17
N THR A 86 -5.81 -3.92 -6.92
CA THR A 86 -4.79 -3.09 -7.56
C THR A 86 -3.80 -2.55 -6.53
N PHE A 87 -4.26 -1.78 -5.57
CA PHE A 87 -3.34 -1.15 -4.61
C PHE A 87 -2.65 -2.15 -3.67
N SER A 88 -3.25 -3.32 -3.42
CA SER A 88 -2.63 -4.41 -2.65
C SER A 88 -1.61 -5.24 -3.43
N ASP A 89 -1.54 -5.10 -4.75
CA ASP A 89 -0.61 -5.86 -5.60
C ASP A 89 0.84 -5.44 -5.34
N VAL A 90 1.73 -6.44 -5.25
CA VAL A 90 3.16 -6.21 -4.92
C VAL A 90 3.88 -5.37 -5.98
N ALA A 91 3.53 -5.52 -7.27
CA ALA A 91 4.12 -4.72 -8.33
C ALA A 91 3.64 -3.27 -8.26
N VAL A 92 2.37 -3.03 -7.92
CA VAL A 92 1.81 -1.70 -7.69
C VAL A 92 2.47 -1.04 -6.48
N GLN A 93 2.63 -1.77 -5.36
CA GLN A 93 3.30 -1.27 -4.16
C GLN A 93 4.75 -0.84 -4.45
N LYS A 94 5.46 -1.60 -5.26
CA LYS A 94 6.80 -1.22 -5.74
C LYS A 94 6.76 0.01 -6.65
N ALA A 95 5.75 0.08 -7.52
CA ALA A 95 5.59 1.20 -8.45
C ALA A 95 5.18 2.50 -7.74
N PHE A 96 4.63 2.43 -6.53
CA PHE A 96 4.33 3.60 -5.70
C PHE A 96 5.57 4.27 -5.10
N ALA A 97 6.73 3.61 -5.14
CA ALA A 97 7.96 4.25 -4.70
C ALA A 97 8.16 5.60 -5.42
N ASP A 98 8.53 6.63 -4.68
CA ASP A 98 8.76 8.00 -5.16
C ASP A 98 7.50 8.71 -5.71
N VAL A 99 6.31 8.21 -5.37
CA VAL A 99 5.02 8.87 -5.67
C VAL A 99 4.41 9.38 -4.37
N LEU A 100 4.03 10.65 -4.35
CA LEU A 100 3.23 11.22 -3.27
C LEU A 100 1.79 10.71 -3.41
N LEU A 101 1.38 9.83 -2.51
CA LEU A 101 0.06 9.22 -2.50
C LEU A 101 -0.89 10.02 -1.61
N LEU A 102 -1.92 10.59 -2.21
CA LEU A 102 -2.94 11.38 -1.54
C LEU A 102 -4.31 10.71 -1.67
N GLN A 103 -5.15 10.82 -0.64
CA GLN A 103 -6.48 10.24 -0.66
C GLN A 103 -7.52 11.16 -0.03
N VAL A 104 -8.71 11.22 -0.64
CA VAL A 104 -9.88 11.94 -0.13
C VAL A 104 -11.04 10.99 0.07
N ASP A 105 -11.57 11.00 1.29
CA ASP A 105 -12.80 10.27 1.63
C ASP A 105 -14.03 11.09 1.25
N MET A 106 -14.76 10.62 0.24
CA MET A 106 -15.96 11.24 -0.30
C MET A 106 -17.25 10.65 0.30
N THR A 107 -17.14 9.73 1.26
CA THR A 107 -18.27 8.95 1.81
C THR A 107 -19.41 9.83 2.31
N LYS A 108 -19.08 10.91 3.01
CA LYS A 108 -20.07 11.80 3.64
C LYS A 108 -20.60 12.90 2.71
N ASN A 109 -20.05 13.06 1.50
CA ASN A 109 -20.43 14.10 0.55
C ASN A 109 -20.57 15.50 1.21
N SER A 110 -19.56 15.88 2.02
CA SER A 110 -19.50 17.15 2.74
C SER A 110 -19.43 18.35 1.76
N GLU A 111 -19.62 19.57 2.26
CA GLU A 111 -19.45 20.78 1.45
C GLU A 111 -18.01 20.87 0.89
N ALA A 112 -17.00 20.58 1.71
CA ALA A 112 -15.60 20.52 1.26
C ALA A 112 -15.38 19.47 0.17
N ASN A 113 -16.05 18.31 0.27
CA ASN A 113 -16.01 17.29 -0.77
C ASN A 113 -16.62 17.79 -2.08
N ARG A 114 -17.77 18.43 -2.02
CA ARG A 114 -18.43 18.99 -3.22
C ARG A 114 -17.59 20.09 -3.86
N GLU A 115 -17.01 20.99 -3.05
CA GLU A 115 -16.09 22.00 -3.55
C GLU A 115 -14.88 21.38 -4.26
N LEU A 116 -14.27 20.35 -3.64
CA LEU A 116 -13.13 19.65 -4.21
C LEU A 116 -13.49 18.98 -5.55
N MET A 117 -14.61 18.27 -5.63
CA MET A 117 -15.10 17.67 -6.88
C MET A 117 -15.31 18.73 -7.97
N GLN A 118 -15.93 19.86 -7.62
CA GLN A 118 -16.19 20.96 -8.55
C GLN A 118 -14.89 21.58 -9.06
N LYS A 119 -13.94 21.86 -8.16
CA LYS A 119 -12.63 22.45 -8.50
C LYS A 119 -11.79 21.53 -9.37
N LEU A 120 -11.87 20.23 -9.13
CA LEU A 120 -11.15 19.20 -9.89
C LEU A 120 -11.94 18.65 -11.09
N HIS A 121 -13.17 19.15 -11.33
CA HIS A 121 -14.06 18.63 -12.38
C HIS A 121 -14.27 17.12 -12.33
N VAL A 122 -14.42 16.55 -11.12
CA VAL A 122 -14.65 15.14 -10.91
C VAL A 122 -16.17 14.86 -10.97
N ILE A 123 -16.55 13.89 -11.80
CA ILE A 123 -17.97 13.55 -12.04
C ILE A 123 -18.40 12.23 -11.43
N GLY A 124 -17.45 11.42 -10.94
CA GLY A 124 -17.75 10.10 -10.35
C GLY A 124 -16.57 9.49 -9.64
N LEU A 125 -16.83 8.34 -8.98
CA LEU A 125 -15.83 7.59 -8.21
C LEU A 125 -15.72 6.14 -8.73
N PRO A 126 -14.54 5.50 -8.61
CA PRO A 126 -13.26 6.12 -8.23
C PRO A 126 -12.75 7.06 -9.31
N THR A 127 -11.99 8.06 -8.91
CA THR A 127 -11.20 8.89 -9.84
C THR A 127 -9.81 9.07 -9.28
N LEU A 128 -8.80 8.70 -10.08
CA LEU A 128 -7.40 8.97 -9.78
C LEU A 128 -6.92 10.12 -10.66
N ILE A 129 -6.25 11.10 -10.04
CA ILE A 129 -5.69 12.28 -10.71
C ILE A 129 -4.20 12.34 -10.43
N PHE A 130 -3.39 12.58 -11.47
CA PHE A 130 -1.95 12.69 -11.32
C PHE A 130 -1.50 14.15 -11.51
N PHE A 131 -0.57 14.57 -10.64
CA PHE A 131 0.00 15.90 -10.65
C PHE A 131 1.50 15.82 -10.90
N ASN A 132 1.99 16.73 -11.72
CA ASN A 132 3.41 16.85 -12.02
C ASN A 132 4.18 17.49 -10.85
N GLN A 133 5.49 17.60 -11.02
CA GLN A 133 6.40 18.18 -10.01
C GLN A 133 6.10 19.66 -9.65
N GLN A 134 5.33 20.36 -10.48
CA GLN A 134 4.86 21.72 -10.24
C GLN A 134 3.49 21.78 -9.57
N GLY A 135 2.93 20.62 -9.20
CA GLY A 135 1.59 20.51 -8.62
C GLY A 135 0.45 20.76 -9.61
N GLN A 136 0.71 20.72 -10.92
CA GLN A 136 -0.30 20.85 -11.96
C GLN A 136 -0.79 19.47 -12.37
N GLU A 137 -2.08 19.35 -12.65
CA GLU A 137 -2.62 18.11 -13.19
C GLU A 137 -1.98 17.76 -14.52
N ILE A 138 -1.60 16.52 -14.70
CA ILE A 138 -1.09 15.99 -15.96
C ILE A 138 -2.28 15.73 -16.87
N GLU A 139 -2.35 16.44 -17.99
CA GLU A 139 -3.45 16.30 -18.94
C GLU A 139 -3.56 14.86 -19.49
N GLY A 140 -4.80 14.34 -19.53
CA GLY A 140 -5.07 12.99 -20.00
C GLY A 140 -4.59 11.87 -19.06
N SER A 141 -4.18 12.20 -17.82
CA SER A 141 -3.67 11.21 -16.85
C SER A 141 -4.75 10.54 -16.00
N ARG A 142 -5.95 11.05 -15.99
CA ARG A 142 -7.03 10.57 -15.11
C ARG A 142 -7.39 9.12 -15.40
N ILE A 143 -7.62 8.37 -14.31
CA ILE A 143 -8.25 7.06 -14.36
C ILE A 143 -9.62 7.21 -13.71
N THR A 144 -10.68 6.87 -14.42
CA THR A 144 -12.05 6.86 -13.90
C THR A 144 -12.59 5.43 -13.98
N GLY A 145 -13.12 4.92 -12.88
CA GLY A 145 -13.51 3.53 -12.76
C GLY A 145 -12.34 2.60 -12.39
N PHE A 146 -12.60 1.31 -12.26
CA PHE A 146 -11.62 0.30 -11.86
C PHE A 146 -10.60 0.01 -12.96
N MET A 147 -9.34 -0.17 -12.56
CA MET A 147 -8.23 -0.62 -13.41
C MET A 147 -7.44 -1.71 -12.68
N GLN A 148 -7.14 -2.81 -13.36
CA GLN A 148 -6.35 -3.91 -12.80
C GLN A 148 -4.88 -3.54 -12.57
N ALA A 149 -4.18 -4.32 -11.75
CA ALA A 149 -2.81 -4.04 -11.32
C ALA A 149 -1.80 -3.89 -12.47
N SER A 150 -1.79 -4.81 -13.45
CA SER A 150 -0.82 -4.75 -14.56
C SER A 150 -0.93 -3.48 -15.39
N PRO A 151 -2.10 -3.14 -15.99
CA PRO A 151 -2.24 -1.88 -16.73
C PRO A 151 -2.04 -0.64 -15.85
N PHE A 152 -2.33 -0.73 -14.55
CA PHE A 152 -2.08 0.37 -13.61
C PHE A 152 -0.57 0.63 -13.40
N VAL A 153 0.24 -0.44 -13.28
CA VAL A 153 1.71 -0.32 -13.20
C VAL A 153 2.26 0.35 -14.47
N ASP A 154 1.81 -0.09 -15.65
CA ASP A 154 2.25 0.48 -16.92
C ASP A 154 1.87 1.98 -17.02
N TRP A 155 0.66 2.32 -16.56
CA TRP A 155 0.19 3.70 -16.52
C TRP A 155 1.03 4.56 -15.58
N LEU A 156 1.32 4.06 -14.38
CA LEU A 156 2.13 4.79 -13.41
C LEU A 156 3.57 4.99 -13.88
N GLN A 157 4.16 3.99 -14.55
CA GLN A 157 5.47 4.13 -15.16
C GLN A 157 5.47 5.20 -16.28
N LYS A 158 4.42 5.24 -17.10
CA LYS A 158 4.24 6.28 -18.08
C LYS A 158 4.16 7.68 -17.44
N MET A 159 3.41 7.83 -16.35
CA MET A 159 3.31 9.09 -15.61
C MET A 159 4.68 9.53 -15.06
N LYS A 160 5.47 8.59 -14.57
CA LYS A 160 6.84 8.87 -14.10
C LYS A 160 7.76 9.30 -15.24
N SER A 161 7.64 8.71 -16.42
CA SER A 161 8.53 8.98 -17.57
C SER A 161 8.30 10.36 -18.22
N ILE A 162 7.11 10.92 -18.10
CA ILE A 162 6.79 12.25 -18.65
C ILE A 162 7.13 13.40 -17.69
N GLN A 163 7.60 13.09 -16.47
CA GLN A 163 8.12 14.12 -15.57
C GLN A 163 9.50 14.60 -16.07
N PRO A 164 9.76 15.90 -16.09
CA PRO A 164 11.11 16.38 -16.38
C PRO A 164 12.06 15.84 -15.31
N ILE A 165 13.17 15.24 -15.75
CA ILE A 165 14.25 14.80 -14.85
C ILE A 165 14.78 16.08 -14.19
N SER A 166 14.53 16.25 -12.89
CA SER A 166 15.19 17.31 -12.13
C SER A 166 16.69 16.98 -12.08
N GLN A 167 17.47 17.69 -12.86
CA GLN A 167 18.94 17.69 -12.78
C GLN A 167 19.39 18.52 -11.58
#